data_d260fbb36704282913162d26ef0ab48a
#
_entry.id   d260fbb36704282913162d26ef0ab48a
#
_cell.length_a   1.000
_cell.length_b   1.000
_cell.length_c   1.000
_cell.angle_alpha   90.00
_cell.angle_beta   90.00
_cell.angle_gamma   90.00
#
_symmetry.space_group_name_H-M   'P 1'
#
loop_
_entity.id
_entity.type
_entity.pdbx_description
1 polymer ?
#
loop_
_entity_poly.entity_id
_entity_poly.type
_entity_poly.pdbx_seq_one_letter_code
_entity_poly.pdbx_strand_id
1 'polypeptide(L)'
;MNRQRKVLVWVGVAAVVLLMTVTAWIYYRQETVLEFGMFTGSNWNVASANSFVIFDKAIARFEKEHPGVKIHYYSGISKDDYSEWFSRKLLAGKEPDVFMVLGTDFNQFSSMGVMKNLEPLMEKDPDFETEKYYS
;
A
#
# COMPACT_ATOMS: atom_id res chain seq x y z
N MET A 1 -53.95 4.33 -16.98
CA MET A 1 -52.97 3.70 -16.04
C MET A 1 -53.31 4.19 -14.64
N ASN A 2 -53.70 3.26 -13.75
CA ASN A 2 -54.31 3.57 -12.43
C ASN A 2 -53.30 4.28 -11.52
N ARG A 3 -53.71 5.32 -10.76
CA ARG A 3 -52.87 6.13 -9.86
C ARG A 3 -51.98 5.27 -8.94
N GLN A 4 -52.52 4.14 -8.46
CA GLN A 4 -51.79 3.19 -7.63
C GLN A 4 -50.60 2.53 -8.38
N ARG A 5 -50.76 2.18 -9.67
CA ARG A 5 -49.66 1.60 -10.45
C ARG A 5 -48.53 2.59 -10.66
N LYS A 6 -48.83 3.87 -10.84
CA LYS A 6 -47.78 4.92 -10.96
C LYS A 6 -47.00 5.05 -9.66
N VAL A 7 -47.68 5.06 -8.51
CA VAL A 7 -47.02 5.13 -7.20
C VAL A 7 -46.11 3.93 -6.96
N LEU A 8 -46.56 2.72 -7.27
CA LEU A 8 -45.75 1.50 -7.17
C LEU A 8 -44.49 1.55 -8.03
N VAL A 9 -44.60 2.05 -9.27
CA VAL A 9 -43.47 2.21 -10.17
C VAL A 9 -42.45 3.22 -9.60
N TRP A 10 -42.91 4.36 -9.10
CA TRP A 10 -42.02 5.36 -8.51
C TRP A 10 -41.35 4.90 -7.23
N VAL A 11 -42.03 4.12 -6.39
CA VAL A 11 -41.45 3.49 -5.19
C VAL A 11 -40.38 2.48 -5.61
N GLY A 12 -40.63 1.68 -6.63
CA GLY A 12 -39.65 0.74 -7.17
C GLY A 12 -38.38 1.43 -7.70
N VAL A 13 -38.56 2.51 -8.49
CA VAL A 13 -37.43 3.31 -9.00
C VAL A 13 -36.63 3.94 -7.87
N ALA A 14 -37.31 4.52 -6.87
CA ALA A 14 -36.63 5.12 -5.71
C ALA A 14 -35.81 4.08 -4.92
N ALA A 15 -36.35 2.85 -4.73
CA ALA A 15 -35.64 1.77 -4.07
C ALA A 15 -34.39 1.33 -4.83
N VAL A 16 -34.46 1.24 -6.16
CA VAL A 16 -33.30 0.90 -7.02
C VAL A 16 -32.22 1.99 -6.95
N VAL A 17 -32.62 3.26 -7.03
CA VAL A 17 -31.67 4.38 -6.91
C VAL A 17 -31.00 4.37 -5.54
N LEU A 18 -31.77 4.14 -4.47
CA LEU A 18 -31.21 4.06 -3.12
C LEU A 18 -30.22 2.88 -2.98
N LEU A 19 -30.54 1.71 -3.53
CA LEU A 19 -29.63 0.56 -3.57
C LEU A 19 -28.35 0.88 -4.32
N MET A 20 -28.43 1.53 -5.49
CA MET A 20 -27.24 1.91 -6.27
C MET A 20 -26.38 2.93 -5.52
N THR A 21 -26.98 3.90 -4.83
CA THR A 21 -26.22 4.88 -4.05
C THR A 21 -25.55 4.25 -2.84
N VAL A 22 -26.21 3.33 -2.15
CA VAL A 22 -25.62 2.60 -1.01
C VAL A 22 -24.50 1.69 -1.46
N THR A 23 -24.67 0.93 -2.56
CA THR A 23 -23.61 0.07 -3.09
C THR A 23 -22.41 0.87 -3.59
N ALA A 24 -22.64 2.00 -4.29
CA ALA A 24 -21.58 2.92 -4.68
C ALA A 24 -20.84 3.48 -3.46
N TRP A 25 -21.57 3.87 -2.42
CA TRP A 25 -21.00 4.42 -1.19
C TRP A 25 -20.15 3.37 -0.43
N ILE A 26 -20.58 2.10 -0.36
CA ILE A 26 -19.81 1.00 0.21
C ILE A 26 -18.55 0.76 -0.62
N TYR A 27 -18.65 0.74 -1.94
CA TYR A 27 -17.53 0.54 -2.84
C TYR A 27 -16.47 1.64 -2.72
N TYR A 28 -16.90 2.91 -2.63
CA TYR A 28 -15.98 4.04 -2.44
C TYR A 28 -15.38 4.13 -1.02
N ARG A 29 -15.94 3.41 -0.04
CA ARG A 29 -15.42 3.36 1.32
C ARG A 29 -14.46 2.19 1.59
N GLN A 30 -14.20 1.33 0.62
CA GLN A 30 -13.19 0.28 0.80
C GLN A 30 -11.81 0.93 0.87
N GLU A 31 -11.23 0.92 2.08
CA GLU A 31 -9.86 1.34 2.29
C GLU A 31 -8.92 0.31 1.65
N THR A 32 -8.00 0.78 0.83
CA THR A 32 -6.90 -0.05 0.33
C THR A 32 -5.81 -0.06 1.38
N VAL A 33 -5.48 -1.24 1.89
CA VAL A 33 -4.36 -1.41 2.82
C VAL A 33 -3.14 -1.86 2.04
N LEU A 34 -2.07 -1.07 2.12
CA LEU A 34 -0.75 -1.42 1.59
C LEU A 34 0.13 -1.92 2.73
N GLU A 35 0.76 -3.06 2.54
CA GLU A 35 1.68 -3.64 3.49
C GLU A 35 3.11 -3.19 3.21
N PHE A 36 3.78 -2.64 4.23
CA PHE A 36 5.17 -2.21 4.14
C PHE A 36 6.07 -3.06 5.03
N GLY A 37 6.98 -3.80 4.40
CA GLY A 37 7.98 -4.62 5.06
C GLY A 37 9.24 -3.81 5.39
N MET A 38 9.55 -3.66 6.69
CA MET A 38 10.75 -2.98 7.14
C MET A 38 11.39 -3.70 8.32
N PHE A 39 12.67 -3.48 8.52
CA PHE A 39 13.39 -3.96 9.69
C PHE A 39 13.70 -2.81 10.68
N THR A 40 13.90 -3.17 11.93
CA THR A 40 14.31 -2.24 12.98
C THR A 40 15.82 -2.13 13.05
N GLY A 41 16.31 -0.93 13.34
CA GLY A 41 17.74 -0.65 13.45
C GLY A 41 18.29 0.08 12.23
N SER A 42 19.56 0.44 12.31
CA SER A 42 20.29 1.08 11.22
C SER A 42 21.22 0.07 10.53
N ASN A 43 21.59 0.37 9.28
CA ASN A 43 22.64 -0.39 8.57
C ASN A 43 24.00 -0.35 9.29
N TRP A 44 24.15 0.52 10.29
CA TRP A 44 25.37 0.78 11.04
C TRP A 44 25.35 0.23 12.47
N ASN A 45 24.40 -0.64 12.81
CA ASN A 45 24.20 -1.21 14.16
C ASN A 45 24.02 -0.14 15.27
N VAL A 46 23.57 1.05 14.92
CA VAL A 46 23.21 2.09 15.88
C VAL A 46 21.72 1.95 16.15
N ALA A 47 21.34 1.73 17.40
CA ALA A 47 19.94 1.76 17.82
C ALA A 47 19.38 3.17 17.54
N SER A 48 18.62 3.32 16.49
CA SER A 48 18.01 4.60 16.13
C SER A 48 16.52 4.54 16.43
N ALA A 49 16.14 5.06 17.59
CA ALA A 49 14.73 5.28 17.94
C ALA A 49 14.03 6.26 16.98
N ASN A 50 14.81 7.01 16.20
CA ASN A 50 14.29 8.03 15.26
C ASN A 50 13.86 7.47 13.90
N SER A 51 14.27 6.26 13.52
CA SER A 51 13.91 5.68 12.21
C SER A 51 12.39 5.51 12.08
N PHE A 52 11.72 5.05 13.13
CA PHE A 52 10.26 4.92 13.11
C PHE A 52 9.55 6.26 12.98
N VAL A 53 10.02 7.30 13.65
CA VAL A 53 9.43 8.64 13.58
C VAL A 53 9.45 9.20 12.15
N ILE A 54 10.51 8.91 11.39
CA ILE A 54 10.61 9.33 9.99
C ILE A 54 9.58 8.60 9.15
N PHE A 55 9.46 7.28 9.30
CA PHE A 55 8.47 6.48 8.58
C PHE A 55 7.05 6.84 8.98
N ASP A 56 6.76 7.00 10.28
CA ASP A 56 5.44 7.42 10.75
C ASP A 56 5.01 8.76 10.14
N LYS A 57 5.92 9.73 10.07
CA LYS A 57 5.64 11.03 9.43
C LYS A 57 5.41 10.91 7.93
N ALA A 58 6.21 10.08 7.24
CA ALA A 58 6.07 9.85 5.81
C ALA A 58 4.74 9.16 5.50
N ILE A 59 4.40 8.12 6.25
CA ILE A 59 3.14 7.38 6.15
C ILE A 59 1.95 8.31 6.40
N ALA A 60 1.97 9.08 7.49
CA ALA A 60 0.90 10.01 7.83
C ALA A 60 0.67 11.07 6.73
N ARG A 61 1.77 11.55 6.11
CA ARG A 61 1.67 12.47 4.97
C ARG A 61 1.07 11.78 3.75
N PHE A 62 1.54 10.59 3.41
CA PHE A 62 1.05 9.82 2.27
C PHE A 62 -0.45 9.51 2.41
N GLU A 63 -0.89 9.01 3.57
CA GLU A 63 -2.30 8.72 3.83
C GLU A 63 -3.20 9.97 3.76
N LYS A 64 -2.66 11.13 4.15
CA LYS A 64 -3.36 12.41 4.03
C LYS A 64 -3.53 12.84 2.57
N GLU A 65 -2.51 12.61 1.75
CA GLU A 65 -2.48 12.96 0.32
C GLU A 65 -3.29 11.94 -0.51
N HIS A 66 -3.47 10.72 -0.01
CA HIS A 66 -4.20 9.63 -0.67
C HIS A 66 -5.36 9.09 0.19
N PRO A 67 -6.49 9.83 0.28
CA PRO A 67 -7.65 9.40 1.06
C PRO A 67 -8.17 8.04 0.57
N GLY A 68 -8.38 7.10 1.50
CA GLY A 68 -8.81 5.73 1.19
C GLY A 68 -7.66 4.72 1.07
N VAL A 69 -6.40 5.17 1.22
CA VAL A 69 -5.24 4.28 1.34
C VAL A 69 -4.74 4.30 2.78
N LYS A 70 -4.42 3.11 3.31
CA LYS A 70 -3.78 2.92 4.61
C LYS A 70 -2.50 2.14 4.43
N ILE A 71 -1.46 2.50 5.19
CA ILE A 71 -0.21 1.77 5.20
C ILE A 71 -0.07 1.05 6.54
N HIS A 72 0.03 -0.27 6.45
CA HIS A 72 0.36 -1.12 7.58
C HIS A 72 1.81 -1.56 7.45
N TYR A 73 2.65 -1.26 8.43
CA TYR A 73 4.04 -1.70 8.42
C TYR A 73 4.35 -2.69 9.54
N TYR A 74 5.25 -3.62 9.25
CA TYR A 74 5.75 -4.59 10.21
C TYR A 74 6.88 -3.97 11.01
N SER A 75 6.68 -3.81 12.32
CA SER A 75 7.69 -3.32 13.25
C SER A 75 8.24 -4.46 14.11
N GLY A 76 9.44 -4.27 14.66
CA GLY A 76 10.04 -5.22 15.60
C GLY A 76 10.82 -6.38 14.97
N ILE A 77 10.96 -6.42 13.65
CA ILE A 77 11.80 -7.40 12.96
C ILE A 77 13.23 -6.88 12.99
N SER A 78 14.16 -7.64 13.58
CA SER A 78 15.57 -7.25 13.56
C SER A 78 16.13 -7.32 12.15
N LYS A 79 17.22 -6.59 11.88
CA LYS A 79 17.91 -6.66 10.60
C LYS A 79 18.40 -8.07 10.31
N ASP A 80 18.88 -8.79 11.33
CA ASP A 80 19.45 -10.14 11.19
C ASP A 80 18.36 -11.18 10.86
N ASP A 81 17.13 -10.98 11.35
CA ASP A 81 16.00 -11.88 11.10
C ASP A 81 15.21 -11.51 9.83
N TYR A 82 15.49 -10.34 9.23
CA TYR A 82 14.66 -9.78 8.17
C TYR A 82 14.65 -10.63 6.90
N SER A 83 15.80 -11.10 6.46
CA SER A 83 15.91 -11.96 5.25
C SER A 83 15.12 -13.25 5.39
N GLU A 84 15.17 -13.89 6.57
CA GLU A 84 14.40 -15.08 6.85
C GLU A 84 12.89 -14.79 6.94
N TRP A 85 12.52 -13.72 7.63
CA TRP A 85 11.13 -13.27 7.73
C TRP A 85 10.54 -12.99 6.34
N PHE A 86 11.27 -12.26 5.50
CA PHE A 86 10.82 -11.91 4.16
C PHE A 86 10.71 -13.16 3.27
N SER A 87 11.69 -14.05 3.32
CA SER A 87 11.65 -15.33 2.58
C SER A 87 10.44 -16.18 2.97
N ARG A 88 10.09 -16.24 4.26
CA ARG A 88 8.87 -16.92 4.72
C ARG A 88 7.60 -16.28 4.19
N LYS A 89 7.55 -14.96 4.10
CA LYS A 89 6.42 -14.22 3.51
C LYS A 89 6.26 -14.55 2.03
N LEU A 90 7.35 -14.54 1.27
CA LEU A 90 7.36 -14.92 -0.15
C LEU A 90 6.85 -16.34 -0.38
N LEU A 91 7.36 -17.31 0.39
CA LEU A 91 6.94 -18.72 0.28
C LEU A 91 5.46 -18.92 0.61
N ALA A 92 4.90 -18.05 1.44
CA ALA A 92 3.49 -18.08 1.82
C ALA A 92 2.57 -17.30 0.84
N GLY A 93 3.13 -16.60 -0.16
CA GLY A 93 2.38 -15.70 -1.04
C GLY A 93 1.73 -14.53 -0.26
N LYS A 94 2.44 -14.01 0.73
CA LYS A 94 2.00 -12.94 1.64
C LYS A 94 3.08 -11.88 1.78
N GLU A 95 3.84 -11.68 0.72
CA GLU A 95 4.85 -10.63 0.64
C GLU A 95 4.21 -9.25 0.79
N PRO A 96 4.90 -8.31 1.44
CA PRO A 96 4.46 -6.92 1.49
C PRO A 96 4.42 -6.27 0.10
N ASP A 97 3.53 -5.30 -0.10
CA ASP A 97 3.42 -4.54 -1.36
C ASP A 97 4.66 -3.69 -1.63
N VAL A 98 5.24 -3.13 -0.55
CA VAL A 98 6.49 -2.38 -0.56
C VAL A 98 7.39 -2.91 0.54
N PHE A 99 8.67 -3.05 0.28
CA PHE A 99 9.59 -3.61 1.27
C PHE A 99 11.02 -3.06 1.14
N MET A 100 11.73 -3.06 2.25
CA MET A 100 13.16 -2.78 2.27
C MET A 100 13.92 -4.02 1.78
N VAL A 101 15.02 -3.80 1.07
CA VAL A 101 15.90 -4.87 0.61
C VAL A 101 17.28 -4.68 1.25
N LEU A 102 17.80 -5.75 1.86
CA LEU A 102 19.18 -5.77 2.31
C LEU A 102 20.10 -5.92 1.09
N GLY A 103 21.25 -5.23 1.09
CA GLY A 103 22.22 -5.31 -0.01
C GLY A 103 22.70 -6.75 -0.29
N THR A 104 22.75 -7.59 0.74
CA THR A 104 23.09 -9.02 0.62
C THR A 104 22.06 -9.81 -0.18
N ASP A 105 20.79 -9.41 -0.13
CA ASP A 105 19.66 -10.16 -0.67
C ASP A 105 19.22 -9.63 -2.04
N PHE A 106 19.71 -8.44 -2.41
CA PHE A 106 19.27 -7.74 -3.61
C PHE A 106 19.37 -8.60 -4.88
N ASN A 107 20.54 -9.19 -5.12
CA ASN A 107 20.78 -10.00 -6.32
C ASN A 107 19.89 -11.25 -6.34
N GLN A 108 19.68 -11.88 -5.19
CA GLN A 108 18.84 -13.06 -5.08
C GLN A 108 17.38 -12.71 -5.41
N PHE A 109 16.80 -11.73 -4.74
CA PHE A 109 15.40 -11.34 -4.95
C PHE A 109 15.14 -10.76 -6.34
N SER A 110 16.13 -10.03 -6.90
CA SER A 110 16.06 -9.55 -8.27
C SER A 110 16.01 -10.69 -9.29
N SER A 111 16.89 -11.70 -9.13
CA SER A 111 16.94 -12.85 -10.03
C SER A 111 15.70 -13.74 -9.96
N MET A 112 15.02 -13.77 -8.81
CA MET A 112 13.76 -14.50 -8.60
C MET A 112 12.54 -13.77 -9.15
N GLY A 113 12.70 -12.52 -9.63
CA GLY A 113 11.59 -11.71 -10.13
C GLY A 113 10.65 -11.19 -9.04
N VAL A 114 11.10 -11.16 -7.79
CA VAL A 114 10.33 -10.66 -6.64
C VAL A 114 10.18 -9.14 -6.71
N MET A 115 11.15 -8.46 -7.29
CA MET A 115 11.18 -7.00 -7.39
C MET A 115 10.65 -6.52 -8.73
N LYS A 116 9.82 -5.49 -8.68
CA LYS A 116 9.32 -4.82 -9.88
C LYS A 116 10.34 -3.78 -10.36
N ASN A 117 10.61 -3.76 -11.67
CA ASN A 117 11.35 -2.64 -12.26
C ASN A 117 10.52 -1.36 -12.16
N LEU A 118 11.06 -0.35 -11.48
CA LEU A 118 10.39 0.93 -11.27
C LEU A 118 10.65 1.94 -12.38
N GLU A 119 11.67 1.73 -13.23
CA GLU A 119 12.06 2.66 -14.29
C GLU A 119 10.88 3.10 -15.18
N PRO A 120 10.02 2.18 -15.69
CA PRO A 120 8.87 2.58 -16.51
C PRO A 120 7.79 3.36 -15.73
N LEU A 121 7.79 3.29 -14.41
CA LEU A 121 6.89 4.07 -13.55
C LEU A 121 7.46 5.48 -13.33
N MET A 122 8.77 5.57 -13.09
CA MET A 122 9.48 6.85 -12.92
C MET A 122 9.40 7.70 -14.19
N GLU A 123 9.56 7.09 -15.37
CA GLU A 123 9.44 7.79 -16.65
C GLU A 123 8.03 8.38 -16.92
N LYS A 124 7.01 7.79 -16.33
CA LYS A 124 5.62 8.23 -16.48
C LYS A 124 5.17 9.23 -15.43
N ASP A 125 5.95 9.39 -14.38
CA ASP A 125 5.64 10.29 -13.28
C ASP A 125 6.29 11.67 -13.54
N PRO A 126 5.50 12.71 -13.88
CA PRO A 126 6.03 14.03 -14.17
C PRO A 126 6.65 14.72 -12.95
N ASP A 127 6.32 14.26 -11.75
CA ASP A 127 6.82 14.82 -10.50
C ASP A 127 8.09 14.09 -10.01
N PHE A 128 8.51 13.02 -10.72
CA PHE A 128 9.72 12.28 -10.37
C PHE A 128 10.97 12.99 -10.90
N GLU A 129 11.72 13.60 -10.01
CA GLU A 129 12.96 14.29 -10.35
C GLU A 129 14.16 13.33 -10.26
N THR A 130 14.50 12.67 -11.37
CA THR A 130 15.61 11.70 -11.46
C THR A 130 16.94 12.26 -10.92
N GLU A 131 17.20 13.53 -11.15
CA GLU A 131 18.42 14.23 -10.74
C GLU A 131 18.63 14.29 -9.22
N LYS A 132 17.56 14.15 -8.44
CA LYS A 132 17.63 14.07 -6.97
C LYS A 132 18.11 12.72 -6.44
N TYR A 133 18.06 11.69 -7.28
CA TYR A 133 18.37 10.30 -6.87
C TYR A 133 19.64 9.75 -7.48
N TYR A 134 20.10 10.35 -8.59
CA TYR A 134 21.30 9.92 -9.31
C TYR A 134 22.21 11.14 -9.50
N SER A 135 23.26 11.20 -8.73
CA SER A 135 24.37 12.17 -8.88
C SER A 135 25.63 11.46 -9.34
#